data_e1ee9df75da83673bf556428851f0c18
#
_entry.id   e1ee9df75da83673bf556428851f0c18
#
_cell.length_a   1.000
_cell.length_b   1.000
_cell.length_c   1.000
_cell.angle_alpha   90.00
_cell.angle_beta   90.00
_cell.angle_gamma   90.00
#
_symmetry.space_group_name_H-M   'P 1'
#
loop_
_entity.id
_entity.type
_entity.pdbx_description
1 polymer ?
#
loop_
_entity_poly.entity_id
_entity_poly.type
_entity_poly.pdbx_seq_one_letter_code
_entity_poly.pdbx_strand_id
1 'polypeptide(L)'
;QYWLWGQTPQLGYYSKPPLIAWLLSGSDWLLGSSAAAVRSLSAVLHLVTAALLWIAAGALFDARTGRLTALVWASLPAVGLGSFIMSTDSVMLVFWSAALACLCVAQSYPDRLYRYSAAAGAFIGMASLGKYAGLYFLAGFAGWLLFSCEWRTKTRLMAFLVFTCCTAIFASPTIIFNLSNDFVTVAHVGDNADLDRAQLSVMNLLHFLGAQFFVFGPLAFLLLLGGFVSAPSKDRQKFTLLRWFALPMLGVICLQAVLREANANWAVAAFPAGTILVARLLLDRHARTKRLAGATLS
;
A
#
# COMPACT_ATOMS: atom_id res chain seq x y z
N GLN A 1 -12.55 -15.72 13.21
CA GLN A 1 -12.61 -16.31 11.88
C GLN A 1 -11.21 -16.63 11.35
N TYR A 2 -10.28 -15.68 11.20
CA TYR A 2 -8.94 -15.91 10.64
C TYR A 2 -8.11 -16.90 11.47
N TRP A 3 -8.19 -16.85 12.79
CA TRP A 3 -7.52 -17.80 13.68
C TRP A 3 -8.04 -19.24 13.46
N LEU A 4 -9.35 -19.42 13.28
CA LEU A 4 -9.94 -20.74 12.97
C LEU A 4 -9.42 -21.27 11.63
N TRP A 5 -9.25 -20.43 10.64
CA TRP A 5 -8.64 -20.85 9.37
C TRP A 5 -7.17 -21.25 9.52
N GLY A 6 -6.43 -20.62 10.45
CA GLY A 6 -5.07 -21.00 10.79
C GLY A 6 -4.94 -22.41 11.38
N GLN A 7 -6.00 -22.97 11.95
CA GLN A 7 -6.00 -24.35 12.45
C GLN A 7 -6.01 -25.41 11.33
N THR A 8 -6.49 -25.05 10.15
CA THR A 8 -6.50 -25.90 8.94
C THR A 8 -5.99 -25.10 7.74
N PRO A 9 -4.66 -24.91 7.60
CA PRO A 9 -4.07 -24.11 6.52
C PRO A 9 -4.43 -24.67 5.13
N GLN A 10 -5.00 -23.80 4.28
CA GLN A 10 -5.36 -24.09 2.88
C GLN A 10 -4.72 -23.07 1.94
N LEU A 11 -4.85 -23.29 0.63
CA LEU A 11 -4.35 -22.36 -0.40
C LEU A 11 -5.27 -21.15 -0.62
N GLY A 12 -6.42 -21.12 0.03
CA GLY A 12 -7.41 -20.06 -0.01
C GLY A 12 -8.62 -20.40 0.86
N TYR A 13 -9.50 -19.42 1.04
CA TYR A 13 -10.74 -19.56 1.82
C TYR A 13 -11.89 -18.88 1.09
N TYR A 14 -13.13 -19.19 1.45
CA TYR A 14 -14.32 -18.63 0.82
C TYR A 14 -14.27 -17.12 0.59
N SER A 15 -13.85 -16.34 1.60
CA SER A 15 -13.92 -14.88 1.53
C SER A 15 -12.57 -14.16 1.49
N LYS A 16 -11.45 -14.87 1.66
CA LYS A 16 -10.11 -14.25 1.75
C LYS A 16 -9.00 -15.17 1.22
N PRO A 17 -7.92 -14.56 0.69
CA PRO A 17 -6.67 -15.26 0.41
C PRO A 17 -6.00 -15.83 1.65
N PRO A 18 -5.03 -16.77 1.54
CA PRO A 18 -4.62 -17.65 2.63
C PRO A 18 -3.61 -17.07 3.61
N LEU A 19 -2.84 -16.03 3.26
CA LEU A 19 -1.63 -15.65 3.98
C LEU A 19 -1.88 -15.22 5.43
N ILE A 20 -3.03 -14.59 5.72
CA ILE A 20 -3.37 -14.23 7.10
C ILE A 20 -3.54 -15.48 7.98
N ALA A 21 -4.15 -16.54 7.44
CA ALA A 21 -4.32 -17.80 8.16
C ALA A 21 -2.97 -18.50 8.38
N TRP A 22 -2.10 -18.52 7.38
CA TRP A 22 -0.75 -19.09 7.51
C TRP A 22 0.10 -18.37 8.55
N LEU A 23 0.05 -17.03 8.59
CA LEU A 23 0.77 -16.24 9.59
C LEU A 23 0.22 -16.49 11.00
N LEU A 24 -1.10 -16.64 11.14
CA LEU A 24 -1.71 -16.96 12.43
C LEU A 24 -1.38 -18.39 12.88
N SER A 25 -1.34 -19.36 11.96
CA SER A 25 -0.88 -20.72 12.25
C SER A 25 0.57 -20.72 12.75
N GLY A 26 1.46 -20.00 12.07
CA GLY A 26 2.84 -19.86 12.50
C GLY A 26 3.00 -19.14 13.85
N SER A 27 2.20 -18.10 14.10
CA SER A 27 2.16 -17.40 15.39
C SER A 27 1.68 -18.31 16.53
N ASP A 28 0.64 -19.10 16.27
CA ASP A 28 0.07 -20.07 17.21
C ASP A 28 1.11 -21.13 17.60
N TRP A 29 1.84 -21.64 16.61
CA TRP A 29 2.93 -22.59 16.84
C TRP A 29 4.09 -22.02 17.65
N LEU A 30 4.46 -20.75 17.43
CA LEU A 30 5.61 -20.10 18.08
C LEU A 30 5.29 -19.52 19.46
N LEU A 31 4.11 -18.91 19.62
CA LEU A 31 3.73 -18.07 20.77
C LEU A 31 2.52 -18.60 21.52
N GLY A 32 1.90 -19.68 21.04
CA GLY A 32 0.67 -20.25 21.60
C GLY A 32 -0.60 -19.47 21.21
N SER A 33 -1.74 -20.07 21.49
CA SER A 33 -3.09 -19.62 21.07
C SER A 33 -3.67 -18.52 21.96
N SER A 34 -2.90 -17.50 22.29
CA SER A 34 -3.39 -16.40 23.12
C SER A 34 -3.84 -15.19 22.30
N ALA A 35 -4.81 -14.43 22.81
CA ALA A 35 -5.21 -13.16 22.19
C ALA A 35 -4.03 -12.16 22.09
N ALA A 36 -3.09 -12.22 23.03
CA ALA A 36 -1.87 -11.41 23.01
C ALA A 36 -0.97 -11.80 21.83
N ALA A 37 -0.75 -13.10 21.58
CA ALA A 37 0.04 -13.59 20.46
C ALA A 37 -0.53 -13.15 19.12
N VAL A 38 -1.86 -13.27 18.92
CA VAL A 38 -2.55 -12.83 17.70
C VAL A 38 -2.42 -11.32 17.49
N ARG A 39 -2.58 -10.53 18.55
CA ARG A 39 -2.49 -9.06 18.46
C ARG A 39 -1.08 -8.56 18.26
N SER A 40 -0.09 -9.16 18.93
CA SER A 40 1.32 -8.77 18.76
C SER A 40 1.81 -8.96 17.33
N LEU A 41 1.30 -9.96 16.60
CA LEU A 41 1.62 -10.16 15.19
C LEU A 41 1.25 -8.94 14.35
N SER A 42 0.08 -8.32 14.57
CA SER A 42 -0.32 -7.12 13.83
C SER A 42 0.60 -5.94 14.14
N ALA A 43 0.98 -5.74 15.39
CA ALA A 43 1.93 -4.69 15.78
C ALA A 43 3.29 -4.89 15.10
N VAL A 44 3.80 -6.13 15.06
CA VAL A 44 5.04 -6.47 14.35
C VAL A 44 4.94 -6.18 12.85
N LEU A 45 3.82 -6.52 12.20
CA LEU A 45 3.61 -6.22 10.78
C LEU A 45 3.63 -4.71 10.50
N HIS A 46 3.01 -3.89 11.34
CA HIS A 46 3.07 -2.42 11.21
C HIS A 46 4.46 -1.85 11.48
N LEU A 47 5.24 -2.43 12.42
CA LEU A 47 6.64 -2.06 12.65
C LEU A 47 7.52 -2.38 11.45
N VAL A 48 7.36 -3.58 10.85
CA VAL A 48 8.06 -3.97 9.63
C VAL A 48 7.69 -3.04 8.47
N THR A 49 6.40 -2.67 8.33
CA THR A 49 5.95 -1.68 7.36
C THR A 49 6.64 -0.34 7.56
N ALA A 50 6.73 0.16 8.79
CA ALA A 50 7.44 1.41 9.11
C ALA A 50 8.92 1.35 8.70
N ALA A 51 9.60 0.23 8.97
CA ALA A 51 10.99 0.03 8.57
C ALA A 51 11.18 -0.01 7.05
N LEU A 52 10.28 -0.68 6.32
CA LEU A 52 10.29 -0.71 4.86
C LEU A 52 10.04 0.68 4.25
N LEU A 53 9.15 1.45 4.83
CA LEU A 53 8.88 2.84 4.41
C LEU A 53 10.05 3.78 4.73
N TRP A 54 10.74 3.56 5.85
CA TRP A 54 12.01 4.25 6.14
C TRP A 54 13.03 3.99 5.04
N ILE A 55 13.26 2.72 4.68
CA ILE A 55 14.17 2.33 3.60
C ILE A 55 13.73 2.95 2.27
N ALA A 56 12.44 2.84 1.90
CA ALA A 56 11.89 3.39 0.67
C ALA A 56 12.13 4.91 0.54
N ALA A 57 11.74 5.66 1.57
CA ALA A 57 11.88 7.12 1.59
C ALA A 57 13.34 7.56 1.70
N GLY A 58 14.17 6.81 2.45
CA GLY A 58 15.61 7.04 2.56
C GLY A 58 16.34 6.87 1.23
N ALA A 59 16.01 5.81 0.48
CA ALA A 59 16.57 5.55 -0.84
C ALA A 59 16.07 6.56 -1.89
N LEU A 60 14.81 6.97 -1.81
CA LEU A 60 14.22 7.88 -2.78
C LEU A 60 14.66 9.34 -2.58
N PHE A 61 14.82 9.79 -1.33
CA PHE A 61 15.16 11.18 -0.99
C PHE A 61 16.44 11.27 -0.16
N ASP A 62 16.34 11.00 1.14
CA ASP A 62 17.43 11.08 2.12
C ASP A 62 17.05 10.41 3.46
N ALA A 63 18.06 10.17 4.30
CA ALA A 63 17.88 9.51 5.61
C ALA A 63 16.94 10.27 6.56
N ARG A 64 16.84 11.62 6.43
CA ARG A 64 15.96 12.43 7.26
C ARG A 64 14.50 12.22 6.84
N THR A 65 14.23 12.18 5.53
CA THR A 65 12.91 11.84 4.98
C THR A 65 12.51 10.44 5.42
N GLY A 66 13.43 9.47 5.34
CA GLY A 66 13.17 8.10 5.78
C GLY A 66 12.73 8.02 7.25
N ARG A 67 13.48 8.63 8.17
CA ARG A 67 13.14 8.66 9.61
C ARG A 67 11.78 9.30 9.86
N LEU A 68 11.54 10.46 9.23
CA LEU A 68 10.26 11.14 9.40
C LEU A 68 9.09 10.33 8.83
N THR A 69 9.29 9.62 7.72
CA THR A 69 8.28 8.72 7.15
C THR A 69 7.87 7.63 8.14
N ALA A 70 8.84 6.96 8.78
CA ALA A 70 8.54 5.95 9.79
C ALA A 70 7.76 6.52 10.99
N LEU A 71 8.11 7.73 11.44
CA LEU A 71 7.41 8.41 12.53
C LEU A 71 5.97 8.81 12.12
N VAL A 72 5.80 9.39 10.92
CA VAL A 72 4.47 9.71 10.39
C VAL A 72 3.62 8.46 10.26
N TRP A 73 4.17 7.35 9.71
CA TRP A 73 3.46 6.07 9.64
C TRP A 73 2.98 5.60 11.00
N ALA A 74 3.86 5.56 11.99
CA ALA A 74 3.52 5.13 13.34
C ALA A 74 2.48 6.04 14.04
N SER A 75 2.37 7.31 13.61
CA SER A 75 1.41 8.27 14.16
C SER A 75 0.04 8.25 13.47
N LEU A 76 -0.12 7.52 12.38
CA LEU A 76 -1.42 7.42 11.69
C LEU A 76 -2.46 6.72 12.59
N PRO A 77 -3.67 7.27 12.74
CA PRO A 77 -4.72 6.63 13.53
C PRO A 77 -5.03 5.20 13.07
N ALA A 78 -5.04 4.95 11.75
CA ALA A 78 -5.22 3.61 11.17
C ALA A 78 -4.15 2.62 11.63
N VAL A 79 -2.90 3.06 11.78
CA VAL A 79 -1.80 2.22 12.24
C VAL A 79 -1.91 1.96 13.74
N GLY A 80 -2.25 2.99 14.53
CA GLY A 80 -2.52 2.84 15.97
C GLY A 80 -3.59 1.79 16.24
N LEU A 81 -4.77 1.94 15.63
CA LEU A 81 -5.88 0.99 15.76
C LEU A 81 -5.55 -0.38 15.12
N GLY A 82 -4.98 -0.37 13.92
CA GLY A 82 -4.61 -1.56 13.18
C GLY A 82 -3.57 -2.43 13.91
N SER A 83 -2.72 -1.85 14.74
CA SER A 83 -1.73 -2.59 15.53
C SER A 83 -2.34 -3.50 16.60
N PHE A 84 -3.59 -3.27 16.99
CA PHE A 84 -4.34 -4.10 17.94
C PHE A 84 -5.27 -5.12 17.27
N ILE A 85 -5.47 -5.02 15.95
CA ILE A 85 -6.44 -5.82 15.21
C ILE A 85 -5.72 -6.55 14.08
N MET A 86 -5.60 -7.88 14.19
CA MET A 86 -5.06 -8.68 13.09
C MET A 86 -6.01 -8.65 11.90
N SER A 87 -5.55 -8.10 10.78
CA SER A 87 -6.34 -7.92 9.56
C SER A 87 -5.56 -8.28 8.31
N THR A 88 -6.28 -8.54 7.22
CA THR A 88 -5.67 -8.74 5.90
C THR A 88 -4.93 -7.50 5.41
N ASP A 89 -5.30 -6.31 5.89
CA ASP A 89 -4.65 -5.05 5.54
C ASP A 89 -3.22 -4.99 6.09
N SER A 90 -3.01 -5.34 7.36
CA SER A 90 -1.66 -5.33 7.96
C SER A 90 -0.71 -6.29 7.23
N VAL A 91 -1.21 -7.45 6.78
CA VAL A 91 -0.43 -8.42 5.98
C VAL A 91 -0.08 -7.85 4.61
N MET A 92 -1.08 -7.34 3.89
CA MET A 92 -0.89 -6.75 2.56
C MET A 92 0.10 -5.59 2.60
N LEU A 93 -0.01 -4.70 3.59
CA LEU A 93 0.78 -3.47 3.69
C LEU A 93 2.28 -3.73 3.84
N VAL A 94 2.70 -4.81 4.50
CA VAL A 94 4.11 -5.20 4.59
C VAL A 94 4.66 -5.46 3.19
N PHE A 95 4.01 -6.31 2.43
CA PHE A 95 4.50 -6.70 1.10
C PHE A 95 4.32 -5.58 0.06
N TRP A 96 3.25 -4.80 0.16
CA TRP A 96 3.07 -3.58 -0.62
C TRP A 96 4.22 -2.59 -0.40
N SER A 97 4.60 -2.36 0.87
CA SER A 97 5.69 -1.44 1.21
C SER A 97 7.05 -1.98 0.81
N ALA A 98 7.27 -3.31 0.85
CA ALA A 98 8.47 -3.95 0.33
C ALA A 98 8.59 -3.76 -1.19
N ALA A 99 7.50 -3.95 -1.93
CA ALA A 99 7.46 -3.70 -3.37
C ALA A 99 7.75 -2.22 -3.68
N LEU A 100 7.12 -1.30 -2.95
CA LEU A 100 7.36 0.14 -3.11
C LEU A 100 8.83 0.49 -2.81
N ALA A 101 9.44 -0.10 -1.78
CA ALA A 101 10.85 0.10 -1.46
C ALA A 101 11.76 -0.37 -2.61
N CYS A 102 11.47 -1.52 -3.22
CA CYS A 102 12.20 -1.99 -4.41
C CYS A 102 12.17 -0.95 -5.53
N LEU A 103 11.01 -0.36 -5.83
CA LEU A 103 10.88 0.63 -6.90
C LEU A 103 11.52 1.98 -6.52
N CYS A 104 11.46 2.38 -5.25
CA CYS A 104 12.18 3.57 -4.77
C CYS A 104 13.69 3.41 -4.91
N VAL A 105 14.24 2.23 -4.62
CA VAL A 105 15.66 1.92 -4.83
C VAL A 105 16.00 1.86 -6.32
N ALA A 106 15.11 1.32 -7.16
CA ALA A 106 15.31 1.23 -8.61
C ALA A 106 15.52 2.60 -9.27
N GLN A 107 14.93 3.67 -8.71
CA GLN A 107 15.16 5.05 -9.19
C GLN A 107 16.63 5.47 -9.12
N SER A 108 17.38 4.96 -8.14
CA SER A 108 18.82 5.25 -7.99
C SER A 108 19.71 4.27 -8.78
N TYR A 109 19.13 3.16 -9.29
CA TYR A 109 19.85 2.11 -10.03
C TYR A 109 19.08 1.68 -11.29
N PRO A 110 18.99 2.54 -12.32
CA PRO A 110 18.18 2.27 -13.52
C PRO A 110 18.56 0.99 -14.28
N ASP A 111 19.85 0.65 -14.30
CA ASP A 111 20.40 -0.59 -14.89
C ASP A 111 19.95 -1.87 -14.18
N ARG A 112 19.43 -1.77 -12.97
CA ARG A 112 18.90 -2.90 -12.19
C ARG A 112 17.37 -2.95 -12.18
N LEU A 113 16.68 -2.19 -13.04
CA LEU A 113 15.23 -2.09 -13.09
C LEU A 113 14.55 -3.48 -13.11
N TYR A 114 15.03 -4.40 -13.93
CA TYR A 114 14.42 -5.75 -14.01
C TYR A 114 14.52 -6.53 -12.70
N ARG A 115 15.64 -6.44 -11.97
CA ARG A 115 15.81 -7.10 -10.67
C ARG A 115 14.84 -6.56 -9.64
N TYR A 116 14.71 -5.24 -9.57
CA TYR A 116 13.76 -4.60 -8.64
C TYR A 116 12.31 -4.81 -9.06
N SER A 117 12.03 -4.88 -10.37
CA SER A 117 10.70 -5.26 -10.87
C SER A 117 10.34 -6.70 -10.51
N ALA A 118 11.27 -7.64 -10.63
CA ALA A 118 11.07 -9.03 -10.22
C ALA A 118 10.77 -9.14 -8.71
N ALA A 119 11.61 -8.49 -7.89
CA ALA A 119 11.42 -8.48 -6.43
C ALA A 119 10.09 -7.82 -6.03
N ALA A 120 9.77 -6.66 -6.63
CA ALA A 120 8.49 -5.99 -6.40
C ALA A 120 7.30 -6.87 -6.81
N GLY A 121 7.39 -7.56 -7.97
CA GLY A 121 6.37 -8.51 -8.41
C GLY A 121 6.17 -9.67 -7.43
N ALA A 122 7.27 -10.25 -6.93
CA ALA A 122 7.21 -11.31 -5.92
C ALA A 122 6.51 -10.82 -4.64
N PHE A 123 6.86 -9.62 -4.15
CA PHE A 123 6.19 -9.03 -3.00
C PHE A 123 4.71 -8.73 -3.26
N ILE A 124 4.33 -8.30 -4.47
CA ILE A 124 2.90 -8.08 -4.79
C ILE A 124 2.13 -9.39 -4.91
N GLY A 125 2.75 -10.45 -5.42
CA GLY A 125 2.18 -11.79 -5.32
C GLY A 125 1.87 -12.18 -3.87
N MET A 126 2.82 -11.97 -2.96
CA MET A 126 2.61 -12.19 -1.51
C MET A 126 1.55 -11.23 -0.91
N ALA A 127 1.53 -9.96 -1.32
CA ALA A 127 0.50 -9.00 -0.90
C ALA A 127 -0.91 -9.47 -1.29
N SER A 128 -1.06 -10.04 -2.50
CA SER A 128 -2.32 -10.57 -3.00
C SER A 128 -2.80 -11.80 -2.21
N LEU A 129 -1.86 -12.60 -1.66
CA LEU A 129 -2.18 -13.68 -0.72
C LEU A 129 -2.66 -13.16 0.65
N GLY A 130 -2.38 -11.90 0.99
CA GLY A 130 -2.95 -11.21 2.15
C GLY A 130 -4.32 -10.62 1.84
N LYS A 131 -4.43 -9.88 0.75
CA LYS A 131 -5.65 -9.23 0.28
C LYS A 131 -5.56 -8.95 -1.22
N TYR A 132 -6.60 -9.25 -2.01
CA TYR A 132 -6.60 -9.03 -3.47
C TYR A 132 -6.38 -7.56 -3.88
N ALA A 133 -6.67 -6.61 -2.98
CA ALA A 133 -6.34 -5.22 -3.19
C ALA A 133 -4.83 -4.97 -3.43
N GLY A 134 -3.95 -5.90 -3.04
CA GLY A 134 -2.54 -5.89 -3.41
C GLY A 134 -2.31 -5.80 -4.92
N LEU A 135 -3.20 -6.38 -5.73
CA LEU A 135 -3.11 -6.35 -7.20
C LEU A 135 -3.31 -4.95 -7.81
N TYR A 136 -3.90 -4.01 -7.09
CA TYR A 136 -3.99 -2.63 -7.57
C TYR A 136 -2.61 -1.97 -7.77
N PHE A 137 -1.56 -2.53 -7.16
CA PHE A 137 -0.19 -2.10 -7.41
C PHE A 137 0.22 -2.20 -8.88
N LEU A 138 -0.35 -3.16 -9.64
CA LEU A 138 -0.10 -3.29 -11.08
C LEU A 138 -0.49 -2.02 -11.84
N ALA A 139 -1.63 -1.42 -11.51
CA ALA A 139 -2.07 -0.17 -12.13
C ALA A 139 -1.11 0.98 -11.80
N GLY A 140 -0.67 1.09 -10.55
CA GLY A 140 0.35 2.06 -10.14
C GLY A 140 1.66 1.86 -10.88
N PHE A 141 2.13 0.62 -10.99
CA PHE A 141 3.38 0.30 -11.68
C PHE A 141 3.30 0.56 -13.18
N ALA A 142 2.21 0.15 -13.85
CA ALA A 142 1.98 0.45 -15.25
C ALA A 142 1.96 1.96 -15.51
N GLY A 143 1.20 2.72 -14.71
CA GLY A 143 1.13 4.17 -14.80
C GLY A 143 2.49 4.83 -14.62
N TRP A 144 3.23 4.44 -13.58
CA TRP A 144 4.58 4.97 -13.36
C TRP A 144 5.51 4.69 -14.54
N LEU A 145 5.53 3.48 -15.09
CA LEU A 145 6.34 3.14 -16.25
C LEU A 145 5.94 3.94 -17.50
N LEU A 146 4.64 4.15 -17.72
CA LEU A 146 4.13 4.91 -18.88
C LEU A 146 4.56 6.38 -18.84
N PHE A 147 4.54 6.99 -17.65
CA PHE A 147 4.83 8.42 -17.46
C PHE A 147 6.27 8.72 -17.03
N SER A 148 7.10 7.67 -16.87
CA SER A 148 8.54 7.83 -16.64
C SER A 148 9.27 8.07 -17.96
N CYS A 149 10.03 9.16 -18.06
CA CYS A 149 10.78 9.52 -19.26
C CYS A 149 12.16 8.82 -19.35
N GLU A 150 12.56 8.07 -18.32
CA GLU A 150 13.94 7.57 -18.17
C GLU A 150 14.25 6.33 -19.00
N TRP A 151 13.23 5.53 -19.38
CA TRP A 151 13.45 4.25 -20.06
C TRP A 151 12.79 4.19 -21.43
N ARG A 152 13.43 3.43 -22.35
CA ARG A 152 12.85 3.11 -23.66
C ARG A 152 11.62 2.24 -23.50
N THR A 153 10.67 2.30 -24.42
CA THR A 153 9.41 1.53 -24.41
C THR A 153 9.65 0.02 -24.22
N LYS A 154 10.65 -0.55 -24.92
CA LYS A 154 11.00 -1.98 -24.77
C LYS A 154 11.39 -2.32 -23.32
N THR A 155 12.22 -1.47 -22.69
CA THR A 155 12.66 -1.67 -21.30
C THR A 155 11.47 -1.62 -20.32
N ARG A 156 10.53 -0.69 -20.53
CA ARG A 156 9.31 -0.57 -19.72
C ARG A 156 8.43 -1.82 -19.84
N LEU A 157 8.20 -2.27 -21.08
CA LEU A 157 7.39 -3.47 -21.34
C LEU A 157 8.02 -4.71 -20.68
N MET A 158 9.34 -4.90 -20.84
CA MET A 158 10.04 -6.03 -20.21
C MET A 158 10.00 -5.95 -18.68
N ALA A 159 10.18 -4.77 -18.10
CA ALA A 159 10.05 -4.59 -16.64
C ALA A 159 8.64 -4.94 -16.16
N PHE A 160 7.60 -4.53 -16.89
CA PHE A 160 6.21 -4.86 -16.56
C PHE A 160 5.93 -6.36 -16.69
N LEU A 161 6.42 -7.01 -17.75
CA LEU A 161 6.27 -8.45 -17.95
C LEU A 161 6.96 -9.25 -16.83
N VAL A 162 8.21 -8.90 -16.50
CA VAL A 162 8.94 -9.54 -15.40
C VAL A 162 8.19 -9.36 -14.07
N PHE A 163 7.73 -8.16 -13.77
CA PHE A 163 6.93 -7.88 -12.58
C PHE A 163 5.67 -8.76 -12.55
N THR A 164 4.88 -8.78 -13.63
CA THR A 164 3.61 -9.51 -13.69
C THR A 164 3.83 -11.03 -13.59
N CYS A 165 4.86 -11.57 -14.27
CA CYS A 165 5.20 -12.98 -14.15
C CYS A 165 5.57 -13.36 -12.71
N CYS A 166 6.41 -12.57 -12.05
CA CYS A 166 6.76 -12.82 -10.64
C CYS A 166 5.51 -12.68 -9.74
N THR A 167 4.64 -11.69 -9.98
CA THR A 167 3.38 -11.57 -9.25
C THR A 167 2.52 -12.83 -9.39
N ALA A 168 2.35 -13.35 -10.59
CA ALA A 168 1.57 -14.56 -10.86
C ALA A 168 2.17 -15.80 -10.18
N ILE A 169 3.50 -15.96 -10.23
CA ILE A 169 4.19 -17.09 -9.59
C ILE A 169 3.94 -17.07 -8.06
N PHE A 170 4.12 -15.92 -7.41
CA PHE A 170 3.95 -15.83 -5.95
C PHE A 170 2.47 -15.78 -5.52
N ALA A 171 1.55 -15.39 -6.40
CA ALA A 171 0.11 -15.47 -6.18
C ALA A 171 -0.47 -16.86 -6.50
N SER A 172 0.34 -17.81 -7.02
CA SER A 172 -0.14 -19.13 -7.48
C SER A 172 -0.98 -19.91 -6.47
N PRO A 173 -0.74 -19.88 -5.14
CA PRO A 173 -1.62 -20.58 -4.19
C PRO A 173 -3.08 -20.15 -4.29
N THR A 174 -3.35 -18.85 -4.31
CA THR A 174 -4.73 -18.35 -4.41
C THR A 174 -5.31 -18.54 -5.82
N ILE A 175 -4.47 -18.52 -6.86
CA ILE A 175 -4.90 -18.80 -8.24
C ILE A 175 -5.35 -20.28 -8.33
N ILE A 176 -4.54 -21.22 -7.86
CA ILE A 176 -4.86 -22.65 -7.84
C ILE A 176 -6.14 -22.90 -7.03
N PHE A 177 -6.25 -22.29 -5.84
CA PHE A 177 -7.45 -22.43 -5.03
C PHE A 177 -8.72 -21.98 -5.77
N ASN A 178 -8.69 -20.83 -6.41
CA ASN A 178 -9.87 -20.31 -7.13
C ASN A 178 -10.20 -21.16 -8.36
N LEU A 179 -9.21 -21.63 -9.12
CA LEU A 179 -9.42 -22.55 -10.23
C LEU A 179 -10.05 -23.89 -9.79
N SER A 180 -9.70 -24.36 -8.60
CA SER A 180 -10.22 -25.64 -8.05
C SER A 180 -11.55 -25.48 -7.29
N ASN A 181 -12.03 -24.25 -7.06
CA ASN A 181 -13.24 -23.97 -6.27
C ASN A 181 -14.14 -22.93 -6.97
N ASP A 182 -14.29 -23.03 -8.29
CA ASP A 182 -15.22 -22.22 -9.11
C ASP A 182 -15.14 -20.72 -8.84
N PHE A 183 -13.92 -20.22 -8.61
CA PHE A 183 -13.63 -18.80 -8.31
C PHE A 183 -14.42 -18.22 -7.13
N VAL A 184 -14.77 -19.04 -6.15
CA VAL A 184 -15.62 -18.67 -5.01
C VAL A 184 -15.15 -17.42 -4.27
N THR A 185 -13.82 -17.26 -4.07
CA THR A 185 -13.29 -16.07 -3.36
C THR A 185 -13.38 -14.81 -4.22
N VAL A 186 -13.18 -14.94 -5.53
CA VAL A 186 -13.29 -13.81 -6.48
C VAL A 186 -14.74 -13.38 -6.61
N ALA A 187 -15.68 -14.33 -6.72
CA ALA A 187 -17.12 -14.06 -6.73
C ALA A 187 -17.55 -13.30 -5.47
N HIS A 188 -17.14 -13.77 -4.27
CA HIS A 188 -17.42 -13.09 -3.01
C HIS A 188 -16.85 -11.65 -2.96
N VAL A 189 -15.69 -11.38 -3.55
CA VAL A 189 -15.15 -10.02 -3.64
C VAL A 189 -15.99 -9.14 -4.57
N GLY A 190 -16.48 -9.71 -5.69
CA GLY A 190 -17.41 -9.04 -6.59
C GLY A 190 -18.73 -8.69 -5.90
N ASP A 191 -19.32 -9.65 -5.17
CA ASP A 191 -20.55 -9.44 -4.40
C ASP A 191 -20.40 -8.32 -3.36
N ASN A 192 -19.24 -8.23 -2.70
CA ASN A 192 -18.96 -7.15 -1.73
C ASN A 192 -18.88 -5.76 -2.39
N ALA A 193 -18.56 -5.67 -3.68
CA ALA A 193 -18.59 -4.41 -4.41
C ALA A 193 -20.03 -3.96 -4.71
N ASP A 194 -20.99 -4.91 -4.76
CA ASP A 194 -22.45 -4.72 -4.90
C ASP A 194 -22.82 -3.72 -6.05
N LEU A 195 -22.09 -3.83 -7.16
CA LEU A 195 -22.25 -2.90 -8.29
C LEU A 195 -23.57 -3.05 -9.02
N ASP A 196 -24.24 -4.20 -8.90
CA ASP A 196 -25.57 -4.43 -9.49
C ASP A 196 -26.65 -3.50 -8.92
N ARG A 197 -26.39 -2.97 -7.71
CA ARG A 197 -27.25 -1.99 -7.03
C ARG A 197 -26.64 -0.61 -7.01
N ALA A 198 -25.77 -0.28 -7.97
CA ALA A 198 -25.09 1.00 -8.02
C ALA A 198 -26.11 2.15 -8.10
N GLN A 199 -25.95 3.14 -7.23
CA GLN A 199 -26.71 4.38 -7.22
C GLN A 199 -25.75 5.53 -6.97
N LEU A 200 -25.72 6.51 -7.85
CA LEU A 200 -24.84 7.67 -7.70
C LEU A 200 -25.18 8.45 -6.42
N SER A 201 -24.23 8.50 -5.49
CA SER A 201 -24.37 9.20 -4.21
C SER A 201 -23.13 10.03 -3.91
N VAL A 202 -23.25 11.34 -4.06
CA VAL A 202 -22.21 12.28 -3.62
C VAL A 202 -22.05 12.24 -2.10
N MET A 203 -23.11 11.94 -1.35
CA MET A 203 -23.08 11.84 0.10
C MET A 203 -22.18 10.69 0.57
N ASN A 204 -22.23 9.53 -0.08
CA ASN A 204 -21.35 8.40 0.23
C ASN A 204 -19.87 8.76 -0.01
N LEU A 205 -19.57 9.50 -1.08
CA LEU A 205 -18.23 10.02 -1.34
C LEU A 205 -17.78 10.97 -0.24
N LEU A 206 -18.64 11.89 0.20
CA LEU A 206 -18.31 12.85 1.28
C LEU A 206 -18.09 12.12 2.62
N HIS A 207 -18.90 11.12 2.94
CA HIS A 207 -18.71 10.27 4.11
C HIS A 207 -17.37 9.53 4.03
N PHE A 208 -17.04 8.92 2.88
CA PHE A 208 -15.77 8.24 2.68
C PHE A 208 -14.58 9.19 2.83
N LEU A 209 -14.61 10.37 2.17
CA LEU A 209 -13.54 11.37 2.27
C LEU A 209 -13.44 11.93 3.69
N GLY A 210 -14.56 12.19 4.36
CA GLY A 210 -14.59 12.57 5.77
C GLY A 210 -13.95 11.53 6.67
N ALA A 211 -14.21 10.24 6.43
CA ALA A 211 -13.58 9.15 7.17
C ALA A 211 -12.06 9.09 6.99
N GLN A 212 -11.52 9.53 5.83
CA GLN A 212 -10.07 9.57 5.63
C GLN A 212 -9.35 10.55 6.57
N PHE A 213 -10.02 11.61 7.03
CA PHE A 213 -9.46 12.48 8.07
C PHE A 213 -9.24 11.75 9.39
N PHE A 214 -10.09 10.77 9.71
CA PHE A 214 -9.93 9.98 10.93
C PHE A 214 -8.98 8.79 10.74
N VAL A 215 -8.89 8.23 9.55
CA VAL A 215 -8.06 7.04 9.26
C VAL A 215 -6.61 7.43 8.98
N PHE A 216 -6.39 8.44 8.14
CA PHE A 216 -5.04 8.93 7.79
C PHE A 216 -4.57 10.09 8.70
N GLY A 217 -5.48 10.70 9.43
CA GLY A 217 -5.24 11.87 10.28
C GLY A 217 -5.45 13.19 9.52
N PRO A 218 -6.04 14.22 10.16
CA PRO A 218 -6.48 15.44 9.48
C PRO A 218 -5.35 16.16 8.74
N LEU A 219 -4.26 16.45 9.44
CA LEU A 219 -3.11 17.16 8.86
C LEU A 219 -2.43 16.34 7.78
N ALA A 220 -2.23 15.04 8.02
CA ALA A 220 -1.59 14.15 7.06
C ALA A 220 -2.42 14.05 5.78
N PHE A 221 -3.75 13.95 5.86
CA PHE A 221 -4.62 13.85 4.71
C PHE A 221 -4.63 15.14 3.87
N LEU A 222 -4.70 16.33 4.52
CA LEU A 222 -4.58 17.61 3.82
C LEU A 222 -3.22 17.78 3.12
N LEU A 223 -2.12 17.33 3.76
CA LEU A 223 -0.80 17.34 3.16
C LEU A 223 -0.70 16.36 2.00
N LEU A 224 -1.33 15.19 2.09
CA LEU A 224 -1.42 14.22 1.01
C LEU A 224 -2.11 14.82 -0.22
N LEU A 225 -3.28 15.45 -0.04
CA LEU A 225 -3.99 16.15 -1.11
C LEU A 225 -3.12 17.25 -1.74
N GLY A 226 -2.42 18.04 -0.93
CA GLY A 226 -1.44 19.03 -1.40
C GLY A 226 -0.29 18.39 -2.18
N GLY A 227 0.17 17.20 -1.78
CA GLY A 227 1.19 16.42 -2.47
C GLY A 227 0.79 15.93 -3.84
N PHE A 228 -0.51 15.77 -4.09
CA PHE A 228 -1.01 15.38 -5.41
C PHE A 228 -0.93 16.51 -6.45
N VAL A 229 -1.00 17.76 -6.04
CA VAL A 229 -0.99 18.90 -6.96
C VAL A 229 0.36 19.63 -7.02
N SER A 230 1.17 19.56 -5.97
CA SER A 230 2.45 20.27 -5.89
C SER A 230 3.64 19.31 -5.79
N ALA A 231 4.68 19.56 -6.61
CA ALA A 231 5.97 18.89 -6.49
C ALA A 231 7.08 19.91 -6.70
N PRO A 232 8.15 19.89 -5.88
CA PRO A 232 9.37 20.65 -6.20
C PRO A 232 9.93 20.19 -7.53
N SER A 233 10.38 21.13 -8.38
CA SER A 233 10.88 20.82 -9.74
C SER A 233 11.98 19.77 -9.74
N LYS A 234 12.91 19.84 -8.77
CA LYS A 234 14.03 18.92 -8.60
C LYS A 234 13.61 17.48 -8.22
N ASP A 235 12.44 17.30 -7.60
CA ASP A 235 11.95 16.00 -7.11
C ASP A 235 10.74 15.48 -7.92
N ARG A 236 10.44 16.10 -9.08
CA ARG A 236 9.23 15.83 -9.86
C ARG A 236 9.03 14.35 -10.17
N GLN A 237 10.08 13.63 -10.60
CA GLN A 237 9.98 12.21 -10.93
C GLN A 237 9.69 11.35 -9.69
N LYS A 238 10.32 11.66 -8.55
CA LYS A 238 10.11 10.98 -7.27
C LYS A 238 8.66 11.15 -6.79
N PHE A 239 8.12 12.37 -6.93
CA PHE A 239 6.71 12.63 -6.63
C PHE A 239 5.78 11.91 -7.61
N THR A 240 6.14 11.84 -8.90
CA THR A 240 5.37 11.10 -9.91
C THR A 240 5.28 9.62 -9.55
N LEU A 241 6.40 8.98 -9.15
CA LEU A 241 6.39 7.61 -8.65
C LEU A 241 5.39 7.46 -7.50
N LEU A 242 5.52 8.23 -6.43
CA LEU A 242 4.66 8.11 -5.25
C LEU A 242 3.18 8.37 -5.56
N ARG A 243 2.89 9.32 -6.45
CA ARG A 243 1.52 9.61 -6.90
C ARG A 243 0.87 8.41 -7.59
N TRP A 244 1.61 7.68 -8.42
CA TRP A 244 1.10 6.49 -9.10
C TRP A 244 0.78 5.33 -8.13
N PHE A 245 1.39 5.31 -6.95
CA PHE A 245 1.09 4.33 -5.91
C PHE A 245 0.11 4.82 -4.83
N ALA A 246 -0.38 6.05 -4.92
CA ALA A 246 -1.39 6.59 -4.02
C ALA A 246 -2.69 6.99 -4.73
N LEU A 247 -2.61 7.77 -5.83
CA LEU A 247 -3.76 8.32 -6.53
C LEU A 247 -4.69 7.27 -7.14
N PRO A 248 -4.22 6.26 -7.90
CA PRO A 248 -5.12 5.28 -8.52
C PRO A 248 -5.94 4.53 -7.47
N MET A 249 -5.31 4.17 -6.34
CA MET A 249 -5.99 3.50 -5.24
C MET A 249 -7.09 4.36 -4.63
N LEU A 250 -6.73 5.58 -4.26
CA LEU A 250 -7.70 6.51 -3.68
C LEU A 250 -8.82 6.79 -4.69
N GLY A 251 -8.48 6.97 -5.98
CA GLY A 251 -9.43 7.23 -7.06
C GLY A 251 -10.43 6.09 -7.28
N VAL A 252 -9.96 4.84 -7.33
CA VAL A 252 -10.83 3.66 -7.46
C VAL A 252 -11.80 3.56 -6.29
N ILE A 253 -11.33 3.78 -5.06
CA ILE A 253 -12.22 3.70 -3.90
C ILE A 253 -13.14 4.92 -3.80
N CYS A 254 -12.73 6.11 -4.25
CA CYS A 254 -13.63 7.25 -4.41
C CYS A 254 -14.72 6.95 -5.44
N LEU A 255 -14.39 6.33 -6.57
CA LEU A 255 -15.37 5.89 -7.56
C LEU A 255 -16.34 4.86 -6.95
N GLN A 256 -15.82 3.86 -6.24
CA GLN A 256 -16.66 2.91 -5.51
C GLN A 256 -17.58 3.64 -4.52
N ALA A 257 -17.08 4.61 -3.77
CA ALA A 257 -17.86 5.40 -2.82
C ALA A 257 -18.98 6.22 -3.50
N VAL A 258 -18.78 6.69 -4.74
CA VAL A 258 -19.83 7.36 -5.51
C VAL A 258 -20.90 6.38 -5.96
N LEU A 259 -20.52 5.16 -6.35
CA LEU A 259 -21.44 4.14 -6.87
C LEU A 259 -22.17 3.39 -5.75
N ARG A 260 -21.48 3.18 -4.64
CA ARG A 260 -21.97 2.44 -3.45
C ARG A 260 -21.20 2.93 -2.22
N GLU A 261 -21.55 2.42 -1.05
CA GLU A 261 -20.77 2.66 0.16
C GLU A 261 -19.37 2.02 0.04
N ALA A 262 -18.36 2.72 0.57
CA ALA A 262 -17.00 2.23 0.66
C ALA A 262 -16.50 2.31 2.11
N ASN A 263 -15.90 1.22 2.59
CA ASN A 263 -15.32 1.22 3.92
C ASN A 263 -14.06 2.10 3.97
N ALA A 264 -13.86 2.80 5.07
CA ALA A 264 -12.77 3.74 5.25
C ALA A 264 -11.37 3.12 5.06
N ASN A 265 -11.19 1.84 5.42
CA ASN A 265 -9.92 1.12 5.28
C ASN A 265 -9.66 0.59 3.85
N TRP A 266 -10.59 0.72 2.91
CA TRP A 266 -10.36 0.21 1.55
C TRP A 266 -9.26 0.97 0.81
N ALA A 267 -9.06 2.25 1.12
CA ALA A 267 -7.99 3.06 0.53
C ALA A 267 -6.63 2.92 1.21
N VAL A 268 -6.49 2.03 2.20
CA VAL A 268 -5.26 1.90 3.01
C VAL A 268 -4.00 1.61 2.17
N ALA A 269 -4.14 0.98 0.99
CA ALA A 269 -3.04 0.74 0.06
C ALA A 269 -2.43 2.03 -0.53
N ALA A 270 -3.16 3.18 -0.48
CA ALA A 270 -2.61 4.49 -0.85
C ALA A 270 -1.68 5.07 0.22
N PHE A 271 -1.79 4.62 1.48
CA PHE A 271 -1.11 5.23 2.62
C PHE A 271 0.41 5.06 2.63
N PRO A 272 1.02 3.94 2.23
CA PRO A 272 2.47 3.82 2.17
C PRO A 272 3.14 4.93 1.35
N ALA A 273 2.74 5.10 0.10
CA ALA A 273 3.26 6.16 -0.76
C ALA A 273 2.84 7.56 -0.28
N GLY A 274 1.59 7.69 0.21
CA GLY A 274 1.06 8.92 0.80
C GLY A 274 1.86 9.40 2.00
N THR A 275 2.28 8.49 2.88
CA THR A 275 3.09 8.81 4.06
C THR A 275 4.47 9.35 3.68
N ILE A 276 5.11 8.78 2.64
CA ILE A 276 6.38 9.31 2.12
C ILE A 276 6.20 10.72 1.56
N LEU A 277 5.12 10.97 0.79
CA LEU A 277 4.78 12.30 0.28
C LEU A 277 4.59 13.32 1.42
N VAL A 278 3.82 12.96 2.44
CA VAL A 278 3.57 13.80 3.62
C VAL A 278 4.87 14.15 4.34
N ALA A 279 5.71 13.16 4.63
CA ALA A 279 6.99 13.37 5.32
C ALA A 279 7.91 14.31 4.52
N ARG A 280 7.99 14.14 3.20
CA ARG A 280 8.79 15.02 2.33
C ARG A 280 8.26 16.44 2.33
N LEU A 281 6.95 16.64 2.19
CA LEU A 281 6.33 17.96 2.21
C LEU A 281 6.49 18.70 3.54
N LEU A 282 6.43 18.00 4.67
CA LEU A 282 6.70 18.58 5.98
C LEU A 282 8.13 19.14 6.06
N LEU A 283 9.12 18.41 5.57
CA LEU A 283 10.51 18.85 5.55
C LEU A 283 10.73 20.04 4.62
N ASP A 284 10.10 20.05 3.44
CA ASP A 284 10.22 21.15 2.48
C ASP A 284 9.58 22.43 3.01
N ARG A 285 8.42 22.34 3.68
CA ARG A 285 7.77 23.47 4.34
C ARG A 285 8.62 24.03 5.47
N HIS A 286 9.13 23.15 6.34
CA HIS A 286 10.02 23.58 7.44
C HIS A 286 11.28 24.30 6.94
N ALA A 287 11.90 23.81 5.85
CA ALA A 287 13.07 24.45 5.26
C ALA A 287 12.74 25.83 4.67
N ARG A 288 11.55 26.00 4.05
CA ARG A 288 11.09 27.30 3.53
C ARG A 288 10.84 28.30 4.66
N THR A 289 10.16 27.88 5.73
CA THR A 289 9.88 28.76 6.89
C THR A 289 11.17 29.26 7.54
N LYS A 290 12.18 28.39 7.72
CA LYS A 290 13.50 28.80 8.25
C LYS A 290 14.20 29.81 7.36
N ARG A 291 14.15 29.65 6.03
CA ARG A 291 14.76 30.60 5.08
C ARG A 291 14.10 31.97 5.16
N LEU A 292 12.76 32.00 5.22
CA LEU A 292 12.03 33.26 5.34
C LEU A 292 12.32 33.95 6.66
N ALA A 293 12.33 33.22 7.77
CA ALA A 293 12.69 33.80 9.08
C ALA A 293 14.14 34.32 9.14
N GLY A 294 15.08 33.63 8.47
CA GLY A 294 16.47 34.11 8.36
C GLY A 294 16.61 35.37 7.50
N ALA A 295 15.82 35.49 6.43
CA ALA A 295 15.82 36.65 5.54
C ALA A 295 15.15 37.91 6.14
N THR A 296 14.30 37.76 7.17
CA THR A 296 13.65 38.88 7.89
C THR A 296 14.52 39.43 9.03
N LEU A 297 15.58 38.69 9.40
CA LEU A 297 16.52 39.08 10.47
C LEU A 297 17.86 39.61 9.94
N SER A 298 18.05 39.62 8.64
CA SER A 298 19.19 40.22 7.91
C SER A 298 18.77 41.52 7.23
#